data_9f5855f33565e2cec1036206778864a5
#
_entry.id   9f5855f33565e2cec1036206778864a5
#
_cell.length_a   1.000
_cell.length_b   1.000
_cell.length_c   1.000
_cell.angle_alpha   90.00
_cell.angle_beta   90.00
_cell.angle_gamma   90.00
#
_symmetry.space_group_name_H-M   'P 1'
#
loop_
_entity.id
_entity.type
_entity.pdbx_description
1 polymer ?
#
loop_
_entity_poly.entity_id
_entity_poly.type
_entity_poly.pdbx_seq_one_letter_code
_entity_poly.pdbx_strand_id
1 'polypeptide(L)'
;MPLKHPVVLFIDLDGTVWNHLDVSALTPPFRRVSADVIEDSSGIKVRLHSGVREFLAGARNLGFIIASLSWNNPVKALEVLKAFGLSHYFDAHYIEPHPRKGELMAYALMDLSERVGVKLGPENVVYIDDRDIHVGEVREKVGNVLFLQAWRDFRDFKEALNIIKRYVTT
;
A
#
# COMPACT_ATOMS: atom_id res chain seq x y z
N MET A 1 -17.34 10.65 9.68
CA MET A 1 -17.04 12.01 9.21
C MET A 1 -16.71 11.96 7.73
N PRO A 2 -17.22 12.87 6.92
CA PRO A 2 -16.93 12.86 5.49
C PRO A 2 -15.48 13.27 5.20
N LEU A 3 -14.99 12.85 4.06
CA LEU A 3 -13.68 13.27 3.56
C LEU A 3 -13.74 14.72 3.08
N LYS A 4 -12.67 15.47 3.31
CA LYS A 4 -12.51 16.84 2.80
C LYS A 4 -12.42 16.89 1.28
N HIS A 5 -11.80 15.84 0.71
CA HIS A 5 -11.54 15.67 -0.72
C HIS A 5 -11.29 14.19 -0.99
N PRO A 6 -11.27 13.75 -2.26
CA PRO A 6 -10.87 12.38 -2.57
C PRO A 6 -9.49 12.04 -2.00
N VAL A 7 -9.33 10.83 -1.50
CA VAL A 7 -8.07 10.34 -0.92
C VAL A 7 -7.61 9.10 -1.67
N VAL A 8 -6.36 9.11 -2.11
CA VAL A 8 -5.67 7.96 -2.64
C VAL A 8 -4.67 7.49 -1.61
N LEU A 9 -4.84 6.26 -1.14
CA LEU A 9 -3.89 5.59 -0.29
C LEU A 9 -2.96 4.75 -1.16
N PHE A 10 -1.69 5.16 -1.23
CA PHE A 10 -0.63 4.33 -1.79
C PHE A 10 0.07 3.60 -0.66
N ILE A 11 0.06 2.29 -0.69
CA ILE A 11 0.68 1.47 0.34
C ILE A 11 1.73 0.53 -0.26
N ASP A 12 2.94 0.57 0.30
CA ASP A 12 4.01 -0.39 0.02
C ASP A 12 3.64 -1.77 0.55
N LEU A 13 4.22 -2.81 0.00
CA LEU A 13 3.92 -4.19 0.36
C LEU A 13 5.01 -4.81 1.24
N ASP A 14 6.18 -5.10 0.68
CA ASP A 14 7.29 -5.74 1.42
C ASP A 14 7.72 -4.90 2.64
N GLY A 15 7.76 -5.51 3.81
CA GLY A 15 8.12 -4.82 5.04
C GLY A 15 7.05 -3.89 5.61
N THR A 16 5.99 -3.61 4.88
CA THR A 16 4.89 -2.72 5.28
C THR A 16 3.61 -3.50 5.57
N VAL A 17 3.07 -4.19 4.57
CA VAL A 17 1.86 -5.02 4.74
C VAL A 17 2.22 -6.36 5.38
N TRP A 18 3.34 -6.92 5.01
CA TRP A 18 3.87 -8.17 5.58
C TRP A 18 5.34 -8.03 6.01
N ASN A 19 5.78 -8.97 6.83
CA ASN A 19 7.10 -8.92 7.47
C ASN A 19 8.27 -9.31 6.56
N HIS A 20 8.03 -9.93 5.43
CA HIS A 20 9.09 -10.31 4.49
C HIS A 20 9.52 -9.09 3.68
N LEU A 21 10.83 -8.92 3.51
CA LEU A 21 11.40 -7.73 2.85
C LEU A 21 11.47 -7.82 1.35
N ASP A 22 11.33 -9.02 0.78
CA ASP A 22 11.38 -9.24 -0.67
C ASP A 22 10.69 -10.56 -1.07
N VAL A 23 9.39 -10.50 -1.35
CA VAL A 23 8.65 -11.70 -1.77
C VAL A 23 9.00 -12.17 -3.18
N SER A 24 9.72 -11.35 -3.97
CA SER A 24 10.22 -11.79 -5.27
C SER A 24 11.27 -12.91 -5.16
N ALA A 25 11.92 -13.02 -4.01
CA ALA A 25 12.88 -14.09 -3.72
C ALA A 25 12.21 -15.43 -3.38
N LEU A 26 10.89 -15.43 -3.17
CA LEU A 26 10.14 -16.63 -2.79
C LEU A 26 9.70 -17.45 -4.00
N THR A 27 9.38 -18.71 -3.76
CA THR A 27 9.02 -19.67 -4.81
C THR A 27 7.54 -20.05 -4.73
N PRO A 28 6.70 -19.61 -5.68
CA PRO A 28 5.30 -20.05 -5.72
C PRO A 28 5.19 -21.57 -5.96
N PRO A 29 4.05 -22.20 -5.66
CA PRO A 29 2.82 -21.58 -5.15
C PRO A 29 2.90 -21.23 -3.66
N PHE A 30 2.07 -20.24 -3.27
CA PHE A 30 1.92 -19.85 -1.86
C PHE A 30 0.72 -20.56 -1.25
N ARG A 31 0.90 -21.03 -0.02
CA ARG A 31 -0.14 -21.75 0.71
C ARG A 31 -0.48 -21.01 2.01
N ARG A 32 -1.76 -20.81 2.27
CA ARG A 32 -2.21 -20.22 3.53
C ARG A 32 -2.07 -21.24 4.65
N VAL A 33 -1.31 -20.90 5.69
CA VAL A 33 -1.07 -21.73 6.88
C VAL A 33 -2.04 -21.36 7.99
N SER A 34 -2.30 -20.07 8.15
CA SER A 34 -3.27 -19.53 9.12
C SER A 34 -3.85 -18.23 8.56
N ALA A 35 -4.69 -17.55 9.36
CA ALA A 35 -5.28 -16.27 8.93
C ALA A 35 -4.24 -15.25 8.46
N ASP A 36 -3.10 -15.19 9.13
CA ASP A 36 -2.07 -14.16 8.91
C ASP A 36 -0.72 -14.71 8.47
N VAL A 37 -0.64 -16.00 8.13
CA VAL A 37 0.61 -16.64 7.70
C VAL A 37 0.39 -17.42 6.42
N ILE A 38 1.24 -17.16 5.44
CA ILE A 38 1.38 -17.99 4.24
C ILE A 38 2.79 -18.58 4.21
N GLU A 39 3.00 -19.63 3.42
CA GLU A 39 4.33 -20.15 3.13
C GLU A 39 4.50 -20.38 1.64
N ASP A 40 5.73 -20.24 1.17
CA ASP A 40 6.07 -20.57 -0.21
C ASP A 40 6.30 -22.07 -0.37
N SER A 41 6.59 -22.54 -1.59
CA SER A 41 6.82 -23.95 -1.86
C SER A 41 8.08 -24.53 -1.18
N SER A 42 8.99 -23.67 -0.73
CA SER A 42 10.20 -24.05 0.03
C SER A 42 9.98 -24.06 1.54
N GLY A 43 8.79 -23.71 2.02
CA GLY A 43 8.48 -23.65 3.44
C GLY A 43 8.84 -22.33 4.12
N ILE A 44 9.21 -21.30 3.37
CA ILE A 44 9.48 -19.97 3.91
C ILE A 44 8.15 -19.30 4.24
N LYS A 45 8.01 -18.83 5.47
CA LYS A 45 6.79 -18.22 5.96
C LYS A 45 6.82 -16.70 5.83
N VAL A 46 5.68 -16.14 5.43
CA VAL A 46 5.42 -14.70 5.41
C VAL A 46 4.24 -14.43 6.33
N ARG A 47 4.40 -13.46 7.22
CA ARG A 47 3.37 -13.07 8.18
C ARG A 47 2.83 -11.69 7.84
N LEU A 48 1.52 -11.59 7.81
CA LEU A 48 0.82 -10.32 7.70
C LEU A 48 1.03 -9.51 8.99
N HIS A 49 1.33 -8.23 8.85
CA HIS A 49 1.41 -7.35 10.02
C HIS A 49 0.03 -7.16 10.68
N SER A 50 0.04 -7.05 11.99
CA SER A 50 -1.17 -6.91 12.79
C SER A 50 -1.98 -5.66 12.40
N GLY A 51 -3.28 -5.82 12.27
CA GLY A 51 -4.19 -4.71 11.98
C GLY A 51 -4.30 -4.31 10.50
N VAL A 52 -3.57 -4.95 9.59
CA VAL A 52 -3.60 -4.62 8.16
C VAL A 52 -5.00 -4.80 7.57
N ARG A 53 -5.69 -5.90 7.87
CA ARG A 53 -7.03 -6.16 7.33
C ARG A 53 -8.03 -5.10 7.78
N GLU A 54 -8.03 -4.80 9.08
CA GLU A 54 -8.91 -3.80 9.68
C GLU A 54 -8.60 -2.40 9.15
N PHE A 55 -7.32 -2.09 8.94
CA PHE A 55 -6.89 -0.84 8.34
C PHE A 55 -7.41 -0.68 6.91
N LEU A 56 -7.21 -1.68 6.06
CA LEU A 56 -7.68 -1.65 4.67
C LEU A 56 -9.20 -1.59 4.60
N ALA A 57 -9.90 -2.36 5.42
CA ALA A 57 -11.36 -2.31 5.51
C ALA A 57 -11.85 -0.94 5.97
N GLY A 58 -11.21 -0.36 6.98
CA GLY A 58 -11.53 0.98 7.48
C GLY A 58 -11.30 2.08 6.44
N ALA A 59 -10.19 1.99 5.70
CA ALA A 59 -9.89 2.92 4.60
C ALA A 59 -10.95 2.84 3.49
N ARG A 60 -11.37 1.63 3.10
CA ARG A 60 -12.47 1.46 2.13
C ARG A 60 -13.78 2.04 2.64
N ASN A 61 -14.11 1.80 3.90
CA ASN A 61 -15.34 2.34 4.50
C ASN A 61 -15.35 3.87 4.55
N LEU A 62 -14.18 4.50 4.61
CA LEU A 62 -14.05 5.95 4.50
C LEU A 62 -14.14 6.46 3.06
N GLY A 63 -14.12 5.58 2.08
CA GLY A 63 -14.18 5.95 0.67
C GLY A 63 -12.81 6.20 0.03
N PHE A 64 -11.73 5.72 0.63
CA PHE A 64 -10.40 5.85 0.01
C PHE A 64 -10.29 5.01 -1.26
N ILE A 65 -9.57 5.54 -2.24
CA ILE A 65 -9.03 4.77 -3.35
C ILE A 65 -7.76 4.10 -2.83
N ILE A 66 -7.68 2.79 -2.88
CA ILE A 66 -6.54 2.04 -2.31
C ILE A 66 -5.74 1.42 -3.44
N ALA A 67 -4.46 1.74 -3.49
CA ALA A 67 -3.53 1.23 -4.49
C ALA A 67 -2.24 0.74 -3.84
N SER A 68 -1.72 -0.40 -4.30
CA SER A 68 -0.37 -0.81 -3.95
C SER A 68 0.66 0.01 -4.74
N LEU A 69 1.78 0.30 -4.11
CA LEU A 69 2.92 0.97 -4.75
C LEU A 69 4.19 0.23 -4.31
N SER A 70 4.70 -0.65 -5.16
CA SER A 70 5.73 -1.60 -4.75
C SER A 70 6.82 -1.77 -5.80
N TRP A 71 8.05 -1.81 -5.32
CA TRP A 71 9.20 -2.27 -6.07
C TRP A 71 9.31 -3.78 -5.89
N ASN A 72 8.77 -4.53 -6.85
CA ASN A 72 8.69 -5.99 -6.74
C ASN A 72 8.40 -6.62 -8.11
N ASN A 73 8.44 -7.94 -8.16
CA ASN A 73 7.89 -8.72 -9.26
C ASN A 73 6.35 -8.69 -9.15
N PRO A 74 5.64 -8.14 -10.15
CA PRO A 74 4.18 -7.97 -10.02
C PRO A 74 3.44 -9.29 -9.88
N VAL A 75 3.85 -10.35 -10.59
CA VAL A 75 3.17 -11.65 -10.52
C VAL A 75 3.26 -12.23 -9.12
N LYS A 76 4.45 -12.25 -8.53
CA LYS A 76 4.66 -12.81 -7.18
C LYS A 76 3.97 -12.00 -6.10
N ALA A 77 4.05 -10.67 -6.16
CA ALA A 77 3.40 -9.80 -5.19
C ALA A 77 1.87 -9.96 -5.23
N LEU A 78 1.28 -10.05 -6.43
CA LEU A 78 -0.16 -10.29 -6.59
C LEU A 78 -0.58 -11.66 -6.06
N GLU A 79 0.23 -12.69 -6.26
CA GLU A 79 -0.03 -14.02 -5.70
C GLU A 79 -0.01 -14.01 -4.17
N VAL A 80 0.92 -13.26 -3.57
CA VAL A 80 0.99 -13.10 -2.10
C VAL A 80 -0.25 -12.38 -1.57
N LEU A 81 -0.66 -11.29 -2.21
CA LEU A 81 -1.90 -10.59 -1.86
C LEU A 81 -3.12 -11.51 -1.93
N LYS A 82 -3.20 -12.31 -2.98
CA LYS A 82 -4.28 -13.28 -3.15
C LYS A 82 -4.24 -14.35 -2.07
N ALA A 83 -3.06 -14.89 -1.76
CA ALA A 83 -2.90 -15.92 -0.73
C ALA A 83 -3.34 -15.42 0.65
N PHE A 84 -3.10 -14.16 0.98
CA PHE A 84 -3.61 -13.54 2.21
C PHE A 84 -5.10 -13.16 2.13
N GLY A 85 -5.73 -13.23 0.97
CA GLY A 85 -7.12 -12.79 0.78
C GLY A 85 -7.27 -11.27 0.86
N LEU A 86 -6.29 -10.52 0.39
CA LEU A 86 -6.27 -9.05 0.46
C LEU A 86 -6.68 -8.36 -0.84
N SER A 87 -6.75 -9.10 -1.96
CA SER A 87 -6.94 -8.52 -3.29
C SER A 87 -8.18 -7.63 -3.39
N HIS A 88 -9.27 -7.99 -2.72
CA HIS A 88 -10.54 -7.26 -2.79
C HIS A 88 -10.51 -5.88 -2.09
N TYR A 89 -9.48 -5.59 -1.30
CA TYR A 89 -9.34 -4.27 -0.68
C TYR A 89 -8.76 -3.23 -1.63
N PHE A 90 -8.11 -3.65 -2.71
CA PHE A 90 -7.37 -2.76 -3.61
C PHE A 90 -8.20 -2.40 -4.84
N ASP A 91 -8.14 -1.14 -5.22
CA ASP A 91 -8.72 -0.64 -6.47
C ASP A 91 -7.75 -0.76 -7.65
N ALA A 92 -6.45 -0.71 -7.37
CA ALA A 92 -5.40 -0.82 -8.37
C ALA A 92 -4.08 -1.27 -7.76
N HIS A 93 -3.20 -1.79 -8.60
CA HIS A 93 -1.85 -2.21 -8.23
C HIS A 93 -0.83 -1.57 -9.15
N TYR A 94 0.18 -0.92 -8.55
CA TYR A 94 1.32 -0.34 -9.25
C TYR A 94 2.57 -1.01 -8.71
N ILE A 95 2.94 -2.10 -9.33
CA ILE A 95 4.04 -2.98 -8.91
C ILE A 95 4.97 -3.15 -10.09
N GLU A 96 6.21 -2.67 -9.94
CA GLU A 96 7.21 -2.69 -11.00
C GLU A 96 8.56 -3.16 -10.45
N PRO A 97 9.39 -3.84 -11.26
CA PRO A 97 10.68 -4.36 -10.80
C PRO A 97 11.78 -3.28 -10.82
N HIS A 98 11.47 -2.07 -10.36
CA HIS A 98 12.42 -0.97 -10.26
C HIS A 98 12.09 -0.05 -9.07
N PRO A 99 13.07 0.72 -8.55
CA PRO A 99 12.89 1.55 -7.36
C PRO A 99 12.26 2.93 -7.61
N ARG A 100 11.88 3.27 -8.84
CA ARG A 100 11.39 4.61 -9.21
C ARG A 100 9.95 4.81 -8.78
N LYS A 101 9.71 4.85 -7.47
CA LYS A 101 8.35 5.00 -6.90
C LYS A 101 7.73 6.36 -7.17
N GLY A 102 8.52 7.41 -7.29
CA GLY A 102 8.02 8.74 -7.64
C GLY A 102 7.43 8.79 -9.06
N GLU A 103 8.14 8.25 -10.03
CA GLU A 103 7.63 8.11 -11.41
C GLU A 103 6.37 7.22 -11.44
N LEU A 104 6.40 6.12 -10.72
CA LEU A 104 5.28 5.19 -10.67
C LEU A 104 4.05 5.83 -10.03
N MET A 105 4.22 6.59 -8.95
CA MET A 105 3.11 7.32 -8.32
C MET A 105 2.54 8.40 -9.25
N ALA A 106 3.38 9.13 -9.97
CA ALA A 106 2.92 10.12 -10.95
C ALA A 106 2.08 9.47 -12.05
N TYR A 107 2.52 8.35 -12.58
CA TYR A 107 1.75 7.54 -13.54
C TYR A 107 0.42 7.06 -12.93
N ALA A 108 0.48 6.53 -11.70
CA ALA A 108 -0.69 6.03 -11.00
C ALA A 108 -1.75 7.11 -10.78
N LEU A 109 -1.34 8.32 -10.44
CA LEU A 109 -2.28 9.44 -10.27
C LEU A 109 -2.97 9.82 -11.58
N MET A 110 -2.25 9.79 -12.71
CA MET A 110 -2.85 9.99 -14.02
C MET A 110 -3.87 8.89 -14.33
N ASP A 111 -3.48 7.64 -14.15
CA ASP A 111 -4.32 6.48 -14.40
C ASP A 111 -5.58 6.48 -13.53
N LEU A 112 -5.43 6.73 -12.24
CA LEU A 112 -6.56 6.80 -11.30
C LEU A 112 -7.46 8.01 -11.58
N SER A 113 -6.89 9.16 -11.95
CA SER A 113 -7.67 10.35 -12.33
C SER A 113 -8.60 10.06 -13.50
N GLU A 114 -8.13 9.35 -14.51
CA GLU A 114 -8.95 8.93 -15.64
C GLU A 114 -10.05 7.96 -15.20
N ARG A 115 -9.71 6.97 -14.36
CA ARG A 115 -10.66 5.95 -13.90
C ARG A 115 -11.81 6.53 -13.09
N VAL A 116 -11.54 7.51 -12.23
CA VAL A 116 -12.54 8.10 -11.34
C VAL A 116 -13.17 9.39 -11.88
N GLY A 117 -12.62 9.94 -12.97
CA GLY A 117 -13.14 11.15 -13.60
C GLY A 117 -12.89 12.44 -12.80
N VAL A 118 -11.92 12.43 -11.90
CA VAL A 118 -11.53 13.59 -11.07
C VAL A 118 -10.02 13.73 -11.10
N LYS A 119 -9.52 14.97 -11.24
CA LYS A 119 -8.09 15.22 -11.18
C LYS A 119 -7.57 14.98 -9.76
N LEU A 120 -6.62 14.06 -9.63
CA LEU A 120 -5.95 13.72 -8.39
C LEU A 120 -4.53 14.28 -8.40
N GLY A 121 -4.17 15.00 -7.34
CA GLY A 121 -2.85 15.60 -7.17
C GLY A 121 -2.23 15.19 -5.83
N PRO A 122 -1.07 15.78 -5.48
CA PRO A 122 -0.35 15.43 -4.25
C PRO A 122 -1.18 15.65 -2.98
N GLU A 123 -2.08 16.62 -2.98
CA GLU A 123 -2.99 16.92 -1.86
C GLU A 123 -3.98 15.78 -1.57
N ASN A 124 -4.21 14.91 -2.55
CA ASN A 124 -5.09 13.75 -2.42
C ASN A 124 -4.38 12.50 -1.91
N VAL A 125 -3.05 12.54 -1.78
CA VAL A 125 -2.23 11.34 -1.55
C VAL A 125 -1.91 11.15 -0.08
N VAL A 126 -2.15 9.93 0.40
CA VAL A 126 -1.55 9.36 1.61
C VAL A 126 -0.64 8.23 1.16
N TYR A 127 0.64 8.31 1.53
CA TYR A 127 1.66 7.33 1.15
C TYR A 127 2.21 6.65 2.40
N ILE A 128 2.16 5.32 2.45
CA ILE A 128 2.69 4.51 3.55
C ILE A 128 3.76 3.57 3.01
N ASP A 129 4.93 3.62 3.63
CA ASP A 129 6.09 2.79 3.30
C ASP A 129 6.91 2.57 4.58
N ASP A 130 7.56 1.43 4.73
CA ASP A 130 8.46 1.17 5.86
C ASP A 130 9.80 1.89 5.73
N ARG A 131 10.11 2.41 4.54
CA ARG A 131 11.34 3.16 4.25
C ARG A 131 11.03 4.55 3.72
N ASP A 132 11.89 5.51 4.05
CA ASP A 132 11.78 6.89 3.56
C ASP A 132 12.62 7.19 2.31
N ILE A 133 13.33 6.19 1.79
CA ILE A 133 14.28 6.36 0.68
C ILE A 133 13.63 6.84 -0.63
N HIS A 134 12.33 6.66 -0.79
CA HIS A 134 11.60 7.06 -2.01
C HIS A 134 10.92 8.43 -1.88
N VAL A 135 10.88 9.01 -0.67
CA VAL A 135 10.13 10.25 -0.41
C VAL A 135 10.67 11.42 -1.23
N GLY A 136 11.98 11.53 -1.37
CA GLY A 136 12.62 12.59 -2.17
C GLY A 136 12.15 12.57 -3.62
N GLU A 137 12.16 11.41 -4.25
CA GLU A 137 11.69 11.23 -5.63
C GLU A 137 10.18 11.47 -5.75
N VAL A 138 9.40 11.01 -4.78
CA VAL A 138 7.95 11.27 -4.76
C VAL A 138 7.67 12.78 -4.71
N ARG A 139 8.37 13.51 -3.87
CA ARG A 139 8.22 14.97 -3.77
C ARG A 139 8.64 15.68 -5.04
N GLU A 140 9.69 15.20 -5.70
CA GLU A 140 10.14 15.74 -6.97
C GLU A 140 9.13 15.50 -8.10
N LYS A 141 8.62 14.29 -8.23
CA LYS A 141 7.78 13.85 -9.36
C LYS A 141 6.30 14.14 -9.15
N VAL A 142 5.82 14.14 -7.94
CA VAL A 142 4.39 14.29 -7.59
C VAL A 142 4.14 15.59 -6.83
N GLY A 143 4.86 15.81 -5.76
CA GLY A 143 4.69 16.96 -4.89
C GLY A 143 4.64 16.56 -3.41
N ASN A 144 4.13 17.49 -2.59
CA ASN A 144 4.10 17.31 -1.14
C ASN A 144 2.90 16.44 -0.73
N VAL A 145 3.14 15.14 -0.58
CA VAL A 145 2.15 14.16 -0.14
C VAL A 145 2.20 13.99 1.38
N LEU A 146 1.10 13.49 1.97
CA LEU A 146 1.13 13.02 3.35
C LEU A 146 1.84 11.68 3.39
N PHE A 147 3.05 11.66 3.95
CA PHE A 147 3.84 10.44 4.10
C PHE A 147 3.84 9.96 5.54
N LEU A 148 3.53 8.68 5.74
CA LEU A 148 3.66 7.99 7.02
C LEU A 148 4.66 6.84 6.85
N GLN A 149 5.73 6.88 7.62
CA GLN A 149 6.69 5.78 7.64
C GLN A 149 6.24 4.74 8.66
N ALA A 150 5.94 3.54 8.15
CA ALA A 150 5.58 2.42 9.01
C ALA A 150 6.72 2.12 9.99
N TRP A 151 6.36 1.78 11.21
CA TRP A 151 7.24 1.41 12.33
C TRP A 151 8.01 2.59 12.94
N ARG A 152 7.89 3.78 12.34
CA ARG A 152 8.40 5.02 12.90
C ARG A 152 7.26 5.96 13.30
N ASP A 153 6.35 6.29 12.38
CA ASP A 153 5.24 7.23 12.62
C ASP A 153 4.04 6.53 13.27
N PHE A 154 3.96 5.23 13.12
CA PHE A 154 3.01 4.37 13.82
C PHE A 154 3.63 2.98 14.01
N ARG A 155 3.17 2.25 15.02
CA ARG A 155 3.62 0.88 15.33
C ARG A 155 2.54 -0.16 15.14
N ASP A 156 1.30 0.29 14.98
CA ASP A 156 0.14 -0.54 14.72
C ASP A 156 -0.72 0.13 13.65
N PHE A 157 -1.26 -0.63 12.73
CA PHE A 157 -2.10 -0.08 11.66
C PHE A 157 -3.39 0.58 12.16
N LYS A 158 -3.85 0.29 13.37
CA LYS A 158 -4.95 1.03 14.01
C LYS A 158 -4.57 2.49 14.26
N GLU A 159 -3.34 2.72 14.71
CA GLU A 159 -2.82 4.08 14.89
C GLU A 159 -2.74 4.82 13.54
N ALA A 160 -2.29 4.14 12.50
CA ALA A 160 -2.17 4.73 11.16
C ALA A 160 -3.50 5.30 10.67
N LEU A 161 -4.59 4.56 10.80
CA LEU A 161 -5.90 5.03 10.36
C LEU A 161 -6.35 6.26 11.16
N ASN A 162 -6.13 6.27 12.46
CA ASN A 162 -6.47 7.40 13.32
C ASN A 162 -5.66 8.67 12.97
N ILE A 163 -4.37 8.50 12.67
CA ILE A 163 -3.52 9.60 12.21
C ILE A 163 -4.07 10.17 10.90
N ILE A 164 -4.31 9.32 9.93
CA ILE A 164 -4.79 9.73 8.60
C ILE A 164 -6.12 10.48 8.71
N LYS A 165 -7.06 9.98 9.50
CA LYS A 165 -8.38 10.62 9.69
C LYS A 165 -8.26 12.08 10.09
N ARG A 166 -7.31 12.44 10.95
CA ARG A 166 -7.12 13.83 11.40
C ARG A 166 -6.79 14.79 10.25
N TYR A 167 -6.18 14.29 9.19
CA TYR A 167 -5.79 15.10 8.04
C TYR A 167 -6.86 15.14 6.96
N VAL A 168 -7.62 14.06 6.78
CA VAL A 168 -8.47 13.86 5.59
C VAL A 168 -9.97 14.00 5.84
N THR A 169 -10.41 14.03 7.10
CA THR A 169 -11.82 14.20 7.45
C THR A 169 -12.13 15.63 7.91
N THR A 170 -13.37 16.05 7.69
CA THR A 170 -13.88 17.36 8.17
C THR A 170 -14.20 17.34 9.66
#